data_7e22c39576adfb6b92320dd9cfa75369
#
_entry.id   7e22c39576adfb6b92320dd9cfa75369
#
_cell.length_a   1.000
_cell.length_b   1.000
_cell.length_c   1.000
_cell.angle_alpha   90.00
_cell.angle_beta   90.00
_cell.angle_gamma   90.00
#
_symmetry.space_group_name_H-M   'P 1'
#
loop_
_entity.id
_entity.type
_entity.pdbx_description
1 polymer ?
#
loop_
_entity_poly.entity_id
_entity_poly.type
_entity_poly.pdbx_seq_one_letter_code
_entity_poly.pdbx_strand_id
1 'polypeptide(L)'
;MKGIITYYSKQEDKGSIQSDDDKIYSFTSKDCEGDFTLSDIKEPVEATFEVSKENDAGAYLVSHVAAKRIDPESKVFYEVPSRVGISFSKPDDYEVIVESEYPITKIGRNSNLTKKAVIDECTRIGGNAVLYYKERKILKNSIGFSFYVYEGTGYPSVIARQNDKGRYSKSDLKNLLDNVEAKKIYQGEVNSKIGFKILKIIGAILFVIFTVGFFLSK
;
A
#
# COMPACT_ATOMS: atom_id res chain seq x y z
N MET A 1 -1.83 6.33 -30.84
CA MET A 1 -2.46 4.99 -30.79
C MET A 1 -1.74 4.14 -29.76
N LYS A 2 -2.31 3.00 -29.37
CA LYS A 2 -1.67 2.03 -28.47
C LYS A 2 -1.53 0.69 -29.16
N GLY A 3 -0.53 -0.09 -28.78
CA GLY A 3 -0.30 -1.44 -29.28
C GLY A 3 0.82 -2.15 -28.54
N ILE A 4 1.14 -3.33 -28.98
CA ILE A 4 2.18 -4.18 -28.41
C ILE A 4 3.28 -4.38 -29.46
N ILE A 5 4.54 -4.08 -29.10
CA ILE A 5 5.68 -4.43 -29.95
C ILE A 5 5.80 -5.97 -29.94
N THR A 6 5.59 -6.57 -31.11
CA THR A 6 5.61 -8.02 -31.29
C THR A 6 6.96 -8.54 -31.78
N TYR A 7 7.73 -7.69 -32.45
CA TYR A 7 8.99 -8.06 -33.05
C TYR A 7 9.89 -6.84 -33.25
N TYR A 8 11.21 -6.99 -33.12
CA TYR A 8 12.24 -6.07 -33.55
C TYR A 8 13.52 -6.81 -33.94
N SER A 9 14.05 -6.51 -35.13
CA SER A 9 15.34 -6.97 -35.61
C SER A 9 16.34 -5.83 -35.65
N LYS A 10 17.39 -5.93 -34.84
CA LYS A 10 18.48 -4.95 -34.82
C LYS A 10 19.31 -4.99 -36.13
N GLN A 11 19.38 -6.14 -36.80
CA GLN A 11 20.13 -6.26 -38.05
C GLN A 11 19.45 -5.54 -39.22
N GLU A 12 18.11 -5.60 -39.25
CA GLU A 12 17.31 -4.99 -40.29
C GLU A 12 16.83 -3.59 -39.89
N ASP A 13 17.06 -3.17 -38.66
CA ASP A 13 16.49 -1.97 -38.04
C ASP A 13 14.99 -1.84 -38.32
N LYS A 14 14.25 -2.92 -38.05
CA LYS A 14 12.83 -2.99 -38.33
C LYS A 14 12.08 -3.70 -37.24
N GLY A 15 10.97 -3.11 -36.81
CA GLY A 15 10.07 -3.67 -35.82
C GLY A 15 8.62 -3.64 -36.27
N SER A 16 7.78 -4.39 -35.55
CA SER A 16 6.33 -4.41 -35.74
C SER A 16 5.58 -4.21 -34.43
N ILE A 17 4.52 -3.44 -34.50
CA ILE A 17 3.58 -3.17 -33.42
C ILE A 17 2.22 -3.68 -33.86
N GLN A 18 1.62 -4.56 -33.05
CA GLN A 18 0.22 -4.93 -33.19
C GLN A 18 -0.62 -3.96 -32.37
N SER A 19 -1.51 -3.21 -32.98
CA SER A 19 -2.37 -2.25 -32.29
C SER A 19 -3.64 -2.90 -31.77
N ASP A 20 -4.37 -2.17 -30.93
CA ASP A 20 -5.64 -2.60 -30.34
C ASP A 20 -6.76 -2.84 -31.39
N ASP A 21 -6.59 -2.34 -32.62
CA ASP A 21 -7.49 -2.57 -33.77
C ASP A 21 -7.04 -3.73 -34.68
N ASP A 22 -6.17 -4.62 -34.17
CA ASP A 22 -5.60 -5.78 -34.86
C ASP A 22 -4.76 -5.46 -36.12
N LYS A 23 -4.39 -4.21 -36.35
CA LYS A 23 -3.50 -3.85 -37.44
C LYS A 23 -2.03 -3.95 -37.03
N ILE A 24 -1.19 -4.27 -38.01
CA ILE A 24 0.25 -4.33 -37.83
C ILE A 24 0.90 -3.09 -38.42
N TYR A 25 1.65 -2.39 -37.57
CA TYR A 25 2.40 -1.18 -37.91
C TYR A 25 3.91 -1.48 -37.89
N SER A 26 4.64 -0.89 -38.83
CA SER A 26 6.10 -1.04 -38.90
C SER A 26 6.80 0.21 -38.36
N PHE A 27 7.90 0.04 -37.65
CA PHE A 27 8.75 1.11 -37.14
C PHE A 27 10.23 0.76 -37.24
N THR A 28 11.08 1.78 -37.15
CA THR A 28 12.55 1.66 -37.06
C THR A 28 13.05 2.28 -35.76
N SER A 29 14.34 2.11 -35.45
CA SER A 29 14.92 2.71 -34.24
C SER A 29 14.83 4.24 -34.23
N LYS A 30 14.77 4.88 -35.41
CA LYS A 30 14.63 6.32 -35.54
C LYS A 30 13.24 6.86 -35.15
N ASP A 31 12.25 5.99 -35.16
CA ASP A 31 10.87 6.32 -34.83
C ASP A 31 10.62 6.24 -33.32
N CYS A 32 11.60 5.75 -32.56
CA CYS A 32 11.49 5.53 -31.12
C CYS A 32 11.90 6.77 -30.34
N GLU A 33 11.15 7.09 -29.29
CA GLU A 33 11.43 8.17 -28.33
C GLU A 33 11.91 7.61 -26.98
N GLY A 34 12.92 8.28 -26.38
CA GLY A 34 13.44 7.97 -25.04
C GLY A 34 14.57 6.95 -25.02
N ASP A 35 15.04 6.61 -23.81
CA ASP A 35 16.18 5.71 -23.54
C ASP A 35 15.82 4.21 -23.70
N PHE A 36 14.81 3.88 -24.45
CA PHE A 36 14.39 2.51 -24.65
C PHE A 36 15.37 1.76 -25.57
N THR A 37 16.04 0.76 -25.01
CA THR A 37 16.95 -0.10 -25.76
C THR A 37 16.16 -1.23 -26.41
N LEU A 38 15.96 -1.13 -27.73
CA LEU A 38 15.25 -2.13 -28.56
C LEU A 38 15.89 -3.53 -28.54
N SER A 39 17.14 -3.67 -28.04
CA SER A 39 17.86 -4.93 -27.96
C SER A 39 17.30 -5.92 -26.93
N ASP A 40 16.41 -5.50 -26.05
CA ASP A 40 15.92 -6.27 -24.91
C ASP A 40 14.48 -6.75 -25.04
N ILE A 41 13.89 -6.71 -26.25
CA ILE A 41 12.52 -7.18 -26.49
C ILE A 41 12.49 -8.71 -26.52
N LYS A 42 12.60 -9.33 -25.35
CA LYS A 42 12.29 -10.76 -25.14
C LYS A 42 10.85 -10.98 -24.66
N GLU A 43 10.18 -9.92 -24.23
CA GLU A 43 8.84 -9.92 -23.66
C GLU A 43 7.98 -8.88 -24.38
N PRO A 44 6.65 -9.04 -24.44
CA PRO A 44 5.75 -8.06 -25.03
C PRO A 44 5.92 -6.68 -24.37
N VAL A 45 6.05 -5.63 -25.15
CA VAL A 45 6.25 -4.26 -24.69
C VAL A 45 5.11 -3.41 -25.21
N GLU A 46 4.38 -2.74 -24.30
CA GLU A 46 3.38 -1.74 -24.71
C GLU A 46 4.06 -0.53 -25.35
N ALA A 47 3.49 -0.07 -26.46
CA ALA A 47 3.91 1.13 -27.13
C ALA A 47 2.74 2.07 -27.38
N THR A 48 3.01 3.37 -27.21
CA THR A 48 2.18 4.45 -27.75
C THR A 48 2.87 5.02 -28.99
N PHE A 49 2.13 5.26 -30.04
CA PHE A 49 2.70 5.70 -31.33
C PHE A 49 1.73 6.56 -32.12
N GLU A 50 2.25 7.30 -33.09
CA GLU A 50 1.47 8.07 -34.08
C GLU A 50 1.62 7.44 -35.44
N VAL A 51 0.52 7.33 -36.18
CA VAL A 51 0.54 6.84 -37.58
C VAL A 51 1.00 7.96 -38.48
N SER A 52 2.15 7.80 -39.13
CA SER A 52 2.74 8.87 -39.93
C SER A 52 2.38 8.80 -41.43
N LYS A 53 2.34 7.61 -42.01
CA LYS A 53 1.99 7.40 -43.43
C LYS A 53 1.56 5.94 -43.71
N GLU A 54 0.69 5.79 -44.69
CA GLU A 54 0.47 4.54 -45.42
C GLU A 54 1.45 4.52 -46.60
N ASN A 55 2.26 3.47 -46.73
CA ASN A 55 3.15 3.33 -47.89
C ASN A 55 2.38 2.73 -49.09
N ASP A 56 2.95 2.86 -50.32
CA ASP A 56 2.34 2.36 -51.54
C ASP A 56 2.04 0.85 -51.55
N ALA A 57 2.56 0.10 -50.56
CA ALA A 57 2.32 -1.34 -50.35
C ALA A 57 1.24 -1.63 -49.29
N GLY A 58 0.54 -0.60 -48.80
CA GLY A 58 -0.51 -0.77 -47.76
C GLY A 58 0.02 -1.06 -46.36
N ALA A 59 1.32 -0.84 -46.12
CA ALA A 59 1.88 -0.96 -44.79
C ALA A 59 1.90 0.40 -44.08
N TYR A 60 1.45 0.42 -42.86
CA TYR A 60 1.43 1.63 -42.04
C TYR A 60 2.78 1.86 -41.37
N LEU A 61 3.34 3.04 -41.53
CA LEU A 61 4.53 3.53 -40.82
C LEU A 61 4.11 4.36 -39.62
N VAL A 62 4.84 4.24 -38.53
CA VAL A 62 4.58 5.00 -37.31
C VAL A 62 5.76 5.88 -36.94
N SER A 63 5.50 6.91 -36.19
CA SER A 63 6.48 7.80 -35.56
C SER A 63 6.17 7.98 -34.07
N HIS A 64 7.10 8.59 -33.34
CA HIS A 64 6.93 8.85 -31.90
C HIS A 64 6.57 7.60 -31.10
N VAL A 65 7.30 6.52 -31.32
CA VAL A 65 7.09 5.25 -30.59
C VAL A 65 7.67 5.38 -29.20
N ALA A 66 6.83 5.60 -28.22
CA ALA A 66 7.19 5.54 -26.80
C ALA A 66 6.83 4.16 -26.26
N ALA A 67 7.85 3.35 -25.95
CA ALA A 67 7.67 1.99 -25.48
C ALA A 67 7.79 1.93 -23.95
N LYS A 68 6.87 1.17 -23.32
CA LYS A 68 6.88 0.89 -21.89
C LYS A 68 6.88 -0.62 -21.70
N ARG A 69 7.86 -1.15 -20.94
CA ARG A 69 7.81 -2.56 -20.54
C ARG A 69 6.48 -2.84 -19.83
N ILE A 70 5.80 -3.87 -20.30
CA ILE A 70 4.65 -4.40 -19.56
C ILE A 70 5.24 -5.12 -18.35
N ASP A 71 4.96 -4.60 -17.16
CA ASP A 71 5.24 -5.33 -15.93
C ASP A 71 4.44 -6.64 -15.99
N PRO A 72 5.10 -7.84 -15.98
CA PRO A 72 4.38 -9.10 -16.00
C PRO A 72 3.38 -9.22 -14.84
N GLU A 73 3.59 -8.50 -13.74
CA GLU A 73 2.63 -8.39 -12.65
C GLU A 73 1.35 -7.63 -13.06
N SER A 74 1.38 -6.81 -14.13
CA SER A 74 0.20 -6.06 -14.60
C SER A 74 -0.87 -6.94 -15.26
N LYS A 75 -0.52 -8.15 -15.69
CA LYS A 75 -1.47 -9.11 -16.29
C LYS A 75 -2.20 -9.96 -15.27
N VAL A 76 -1.78 -9.91 -14.02
CA VAL A 76 -2.41 -10.66 -12.93
C VAL A 76 -3.40 -9.74 -12.23
N PHE A 77 -4.67 -10.13 -12.29
CA PHE A 77 -5.74 -9.40 -11.60
C PHE A 77 -5.99 -9.97 -10.22
N TYR A 78 -6.45 -9.11 -9.34
CA TYR A 78 -6.69 -9.41 -7.94
C TYR A 78 -8.11 -9.03 -7.51
N GLU A 79 -8.65 -9.83 -6.61
CA GLU A 79 -9.88 -9.57 -5.89
C GLU A 79 -9.54 -9.30 -4.41
N VAL A 80 -10.09 -8.23 -3.87
CA VAL A 80 -9.96 -7.88 -2.46
C VAL A 80 -11.13 -8.44 -1.65
N PRO A 81 -10.95 -8.74 -0.36
CA PRO A 81 -12.07 -9.16 0.48
C PRO A 81 -13.15 -8.08 0.55
N SER A 82 -14.42 -8.50 0.57
CA SER A 82 -15.58 -7.60 0.61
C SER A 82 -15.71 -6.83 1.94
N ARG A 83 -15.02 -7.27 2.99
CA ARG A 83 -15.00 -6.64 4.31
C ARG A 83 -13.61 -6.66 4.89
N VAL A 84 -13.26 -5.61 5.62
CA VAL A 84 -12.01 -5.56 6.38
C VAL A 84 -12.06 -6.59 7.50
N GLY A 85 -11.08 -7.49 7.49
CA GLY A 85 -10.94 -8.56 8.46
C GLY A 85 -9.87 -8.29 9.51
N ILE A 86 -9.98 -9.00 10.63
CA ILE A 86 -8.93 -9.11 11.64
C ILE A 86 -8.41 -10.54 11.63
N SER A 87 -7.09 -10.70 11.56
CA SER A 87 -6.44 -12.00 11.65
C SER A 87 -5.32 -12.00 12.69
N PHE A 88 -5.15 -13.13 13.37
CA PHE A 88 -4.05 -13.35 14.32
C PHE A 88 -2.76 -13.80 13.62
N SER A 89 -2.88 -14.24 12.38
CA SER A 89 -1.79 -14.71 11.52
C SER A 89 -1.97 -14.20 10.09
N LYS A 90 -1.01 -14.53 9.23
CA LYS A 90 -1.17 -14.34 7.79
C LYS A 90 -2.30 -15.25 7.28
N PRO A 91 -3.26 -14.75 6.50
CA PRO A 91 -4.33 -15.57 5.93
C PRO A 91 -3.79 -16.49 4.84
N ASP A 92 -4.24 -17.75 4.82
CA ASP A 92 -3.78 -18.75 3.85
C ASP A 92 -4.38 -18.54 2.44
N ASP A 93 -5.62 -18.01 2.37
CA ASP A 93 -6.36 -17.82 1.12
C ASP A 93 -6.06 -16.51 0.38
N TYR A 94 -5.23 -15.65 0.96
CA TYR A 94 -4.91 -14.32 0.43
C TYR A 94 -3.40 -14.07 0.44
N GLU A 95 -2.92 -13.44 -0.62
CA GLU A 95 -1.59 -12.86 -0.67
C GLU A 95 -1.57 -11.53 0.09
N VAL A 96 -0.56 -11.30 0.90
CA VAL A 96 -0.30 -9.99 1.50
C VAL A 96 0.45 -9.15 0.46
N ILE A 97 -0.23 -8.17 -0.10
CA ILE A 97 0.32 -7.29 -1.15
C ILE A 97 1.22 -6.23 -0.53
N VAL A 98 0.75 -5.61 0.55
CA VAL A 98 1.50 -4.64 1.34
C VAL A 98 1.08 -4.72 2.80
N GLU A 99 2.04 -4.59 3.70
CA GLU A 99 1.84 -4.54 5.14
C GLU A 99 2.53 -3.29 5.70
N SER A 100 1.87 -2.60 6.61
CA SER A 100 2.46 -1.46 7.28
C SER A 100 3.57 -1.90 8.23
N GLU A 101 4.68 -1.17 8.24
CA GLU A 101 5.74 -1.33 9.25
C GLU A 101 5.30 -0.84 10.65
N TYR A 102 4.22 -0.08 10.71
CA TYR A 102 3.74 0.59 11.92
C TYR A 102 2.40 -0.01 12.36
N PRO A 103 2.33 -0.60 13.57
CA PRO A 103 1.07 -1.09 14.10
C PRO A 103 0.16 0.09 14.48
N ILE A 104 -1.13 -0.13 14.40
CA ILE A 104 -2.15 0.74 15.00
C ILE A 104 -2.61 0.13 16.32
N THR A 105 -2.83 0.99 17.32
CA THR A 105 -3.32 0.60 18.64
C THR A 105 -4.57 1.37 18.99
N LYS A 106 -5.62 0.69 19.45
CA LYS A 106 -6.86 1.33 19.93
C LYS A 106 -7.25 0.78 21.27
N ILE A 107 -7.92 1.63 22.06
CA ILE A 107 -8.44 1.26 23.37
C ILE A 107 -9.96 1.42 23.36
N GLY A 108 -10.65 0.40 23.79
CA GLY A 108 -12.11 0.38 23.88
C GLY A 108 -12.59 -0.14 25.23
N ARG A 109 -13.89 0.09 25.53
CA ARG A 109 -14.53 -0.40 26.75
C ARG A 109 -14.77 -1.91 26.74
N ASN A 110 -14.81 -2.52 25.58
CA ASN A 110 -14.93 -3.96 25.40
C ASN A 110 -14.20 -4.40 24.12
N SER A 111 -14.00 -5.72 23.97
CA SER A 111 -13.30 -6.33 22.82
C SER A 111 -13.91 -5.91 21.47
N ASN A 112 -15.23 -5.93 21.34
CA ASN A 112 -15.89 -5.61 20.07
C ASN A 112 -15.68 -4.15 19.64
N LEU A 113 -15.78 -3.20 20.57
CA LEU A 113 -15.52 -1.79 20.30
C LEU A 113 -14.04 -1.55 19.95
N THR A 114 -13.15 -2.27 20.63
CA THR A 114 -11.71 -2.19 20.34
C THR A 114 -11.39 -2.70 18.95
N LYS A 115 -11.91 -3.87 18.57
CA LYS A 115 -11.75 -4.44 17.24
C LYS A 115 -12.31 -3.52 16.16
N LYS A 116 -13.52 -2.99 16.38
CA LYS A 116 -14.13 -2.03 15.48
C LYS A 116 -13.25 -0.80 15.28
N ALA A 117 -12.75 -0.20 16.36
CA ALA A 117 -11.90 0.98 16.28
C ALA A 117 -10.58 0.72 15.53
N VAL A 118 -10.00 -0.49 15.64
CA VAL A 118 -8.81 -0.90 14.89
C VAL A 118 -9.16 -1.08 13.40
N ILE A 119 -10.30 -1.70 13.09
CA ILE A 119 -10.79 -1.85 11.70
C ILE A 119 -11.05 -0.50 11.05
N ASP A 120 -11.78 0.40 11.74
CA ASP A 120 -12.12 1.72 11.23
C ASP A 120 -10.84 2.53 10.92
N GLU A 121 -9.82 2.44 11.77
CA GLU A 121 -8.54 3.08 11.54
C GLU A 121 -7.76 2.46 10.37
N CYS A 122 -7.73 1.12 10.28
CA CYS A 122 -7.12 0.40 9.15
C CYS A 122 -7.78 0.83 7.83
N THR A 123 -9.11 0.89 7.79
CA THR A 123 -9.86 1.34 6.61
C THR A 123 -9.54 2.78 6.24
N ARG A 124 -9.41 3.67 7.23
CA ARG A 124 -9.11 5.09 7.03
C ARG A 124 -7.78 5.31 6.32
N ILE A 125 -6.80 4.45 6.58
CA ILE A 125 -5.48 4.52 5.94
C ILE A 125 -5.35 3.60 4.72
N GLY A 126 -6.47 3.09 4.19
CA GLY A 126 -6.52 2.32 2.95
C GLY A 126 -6.25 0.82 3.09
N GLY A 127 -6.10 0.29 4.30
CA GLY A 127 -5.96 -1.15 4.53
C GLY A 127 -7.30 -1.88 4.43
N ASN A 128 -7.27 -3.15 4.03
CA ASN A 128 -8.43 -4.04 3.98
C ASN A 128 -8.30 -5.26 4.91
N ALA A 129 -7.21 -5.33 5.66
CA ALA A 129 -7.00 -6.34 6.70
C ALA A 129 -6.13 -5.80 7.83
N VAL A 130 -6.39 -6.28 9.03
CA VAL A 130 -5.52 -6.08 10.21
C VAL A 130 -4.87 -7.42 10.52
N LEU A 131 -3.57 -7.52 10.33
CA LEU A 131 -2.80 -8.75 10.59
C LEU A 131 -2.12 -8.72 11.95
N TYR A 132 -1.82 -9.93 12.47
CA TYR A 132 -1.13 -10.14 13.75
C TYR A 132 -1.80 -9.41 14.92
N TYR A 133 -3.15 -9.38 14.90
CA TYR A 133 -3.92 -8.73 15.94
C TYR A 133 -3.67 -9.35 17.30
N LYS A 134 -3.42 -8.50 18.27
CA LYS A 134 -3.27 -8.87 19.68
C LYS A 134 -4.17 -8.00 20.52
N GLU A 135 -4.81 -8.56 21.51
CA GLU A 135 -5.66 -7.86 22.44
C GLU A 135 -5.24 -8.16 23.89
N ARG A 136 -5.23 -7.15 24.71
CA ARG A 136 -5.02 -7.29 26.15
C ARG A 136 -6.06 -6.52 26.94
N LYS A 137 -6.50 -7.13 28.05
CA LYS A 137 -7.40 -6.50 29.01
C LYS A 137 -6.56 -5.73 30.04
N ILE A 138 -6.87 -4.48 30.26
CA ILE A 138 -6.11 -3.57 31.13
C ILE A 138 -7.04 -3.06 32.22
N LEU A 139 -6.64 -3.23 33.50
CA LEU A 139 -7.32 -2.59 34.61
C LEU A 139 -6.92 -1.11 34.69
N LYS A 140 -7.90 -0.22 34.65
CA LYS A 140 -7.74 1.20 34.87
C LYS A 140 -8.36 1.58 36.21
N ASN A 141 -7.61 2.35 37.02
CA ASN A 141 -8.07 2.90 38.28
C ASN A 141 -8.40 4.37 38.11
N SER A 142 -9.55 4.78 38.59
CA SER A 142 -9.97 6.17 38.72
C SER A 142 -10.37 6.45 40.16
N ILE A 143 -10.60 7.71 40.49
CA ILE A 143 -10.98 8.10 41.86
C ILE A 143 -12.27 7.37 42.26
N GLY A 144 -12.16 6.44 43.21
CA GLY A 144 -13.27 5.69 43.78
C GLY A 144 -13.73 4.43 43.06
N PHE A 145 -13.19 4.11 41.83
CA PHE A 145 -13.57 2.89 41.11
C PHE A 145 -12.49 2.37 40.21
N SER A 146 -12.56 1.09 39.91
CA SER A 146 -11.69 0.39 38.94
C SER A 146 -12.54 -0.19 37.82
N PHE A 147 -12.04 -0.11 36.57
CA PHE A 147 -12.72 -0.66 35.41
C PHE A 147 -11.73 -1.26 34.42
N TYR A 148 -12.22 -2.17 33.60
CA TYR A 148 -11.42 -2.76 32.56
C TYR A 148 -11.60 -2.04 31.24
N VAL A 149 -10.49 -1.92 30.49
CA VAL A 149 -10.46 -1.52 29.08
C VAL A 149 -9.70 -2.59 28.29
N TYR A 150 -9.94 -2.62 27.00
CA TYR A 150 -9.29 -3.53 26.08
C TYR A 150 -8.40 -2.71 25.15
N GLU A 151 -7.13 -3.11 25.03
CA GLU A 151 -6.19 -2.52 24.08
C GLU A 151 -5.96 -3.55 22.98
N GLY A 152 -6.28 -3.18 21.75
CA GLY A 152 -6.07 -3.98 20.55
C GLY A 152 -4.98 -3.35 19.68
N THR A 153 -4.05 -4.17 19.21
CA THR A 153 -2.93 -3.75 18.35
C THR A 153 -2.82 -4.71 17.16
N GLY A 154 -2.61 -4.18 15.96
CA GLY A 154 -2.38 -4.98 14.75
C GLY A 154 -1.79 -4.15 13.63
N TYR A 155 -1.35 -4.82 12.57
CA TYR A 155 -0.70 -4.20 11.43
C TYR A 155 -1.70 -4.02 10.28
N PRO A 156 -1.96 -2.77 9.86
CA PRO A 156 -2.76 -2.50 8.67
C PRO A 156 -2.10 -3.11 7.44
N SER A 157 -2.89 -3.78 6.63
CA SER A 157 -2.38 -4.50 5.46
C SER A 157 -3.39 -4.44 4.32
N VAL A 158 -2.90 -4.61 3.10
CA VAL A 158 -3.72 -4.88 1.92
C VAL A 158 -3.49 -6.33 1.52
N ILE A 159 -4.55 -7.11 1.57
CA ILE A 159 -4.55 -8.51 1.14
C ILE A 159 -5.45 -8.68 -0.08
N ALA A 160 -5.08 -9.59 -0.96
CA ALA A 160 -5.86 -9.91 -2.14
C ALA A 160 -5.59 -11.34 -2.57
N ARG A 161 -6.47 -11.94 -3.35
CA ARG A 161 -6.22 -13.21 -4.03
C ARG A 161 -6.22 -13.01 -5.53
N GLN A 162 -5.41 -13.76 -6.23
CA GLN A 162 -5.42 -13.78 -7.69
C GLN A 162 -6.78 -14.28 -8.19
N ASN A 163 -7.34 -13.55 -9.14
CA ASN A 163 -8.59 -13.90 -9.79
C ASN A 163 -8.61 -13.28 -11.18
N ASP A 164 -8.79 -14.11 -12.21
CA ASP A 164 -8.84 -13.67 -13.62
C ASP A 164 -9.97 -12.65 -13.89
N LYS A 165 -10.99 -12.62 -13.02
CA LYS A 165 -12.07 -11.63 -13.04
C LYS A 165 -11.86 -10.48 -12.04
N GLY A 166 -10.67 -10.40 -11.44
CA GLY A 166 -10.30 -9.35 -10.51
C GLY A 166 -10.31 -7.97 -11.17
N ARG A 167 -10.42 -6.93 -10.35
CA ARG A 167 -10.53 -5.54 -10.81
C ARG A 167 -9.25 -4.73 -10.60
N TYR A 168 -8.30 -5.26 -9.85
CA TYR A 168 -7.12 -4.52 -9.41
C TYR A 168 -5.85 -5.17 -9.93
N SER A 169 -4.89 -4.38 -10.38
CA SER A 169 -3.52 -4.83 -10.57
C SER A 169 -2.77 -4.84 -9.23
N LYS A 170 -1.67 -5.55 -9.15
CA LYS A 170 -0.83 -5.56 -7.94
C LYS A 170 -0.29 -4.16 -7.60
N SER A 171 0.04 -3.37 -8.62
CA SER A 171 0.51 -1.99 -8.46
C SER A 171 -0.56 -1.08 -7.87
N ASP A 172 -1.83 -1.22 -8.30
CA ASP A 172 -2.94 -0.45 -7.73
C ASP A 172 -3.10 -0.76 -6.24
N LEU A 173 -3.03 -2.04 -5.87
CA LEU A 173 -3.17 -2.48 -4.49
C LEU A 173 -2.01 -2.03 -3.60
N LYS A 174 -0.78 -2.00 -4.11
CA LYS A 174 0.39 -1.49 -3.37
C LYS A 174 0.24 -0.02 -2.95
N ASN A 175 -0.47 0.75 -3.74
CA ASN A 175 -0.68 2.19 -3.51
C ASN A 175 -1.88 2.52 -2.62
N LEU A 176 -2.68 1.53 -2.21
CA LEU A 176 -3.86 1.78 -1.37
C LEU A 176 -3.50 2.14 0.07
N LEU A 177 -2.45 1.53 0.62
CA LEU A 177 -2.06 1.71 2.03
C LEU A 177 -1.21 2.97 2.21
N ASP A 178 -1.69 3.93 2.99
CA ASP A 178 -0.94 5.13 3.37
C ASP A 178 0.00 4.85 4.54
N ASN A 179 1.22 4.40 4.23
CA ASN A 179 2.26 4.16 5.22
C ASN A 179 2.78 5.44 5.91
N VAL A 180 2.65 6.59 5.28
CA VAL A 180 3.04 7.87 5.88
C VAL A 180 2.09 8.22 7.02
N GLU A 181 0.79 8.07 6.77
CA GLU A 181 -0.23 8.30 7.79
C GLU A 181 -0.17 7.24 8.89
N ALA A 182 0.06 5.96 8.57
CA ALA A 182 0.29 4.90 9.56
C ALA A 182 1.44 5.24 10.51
N LYS A 183 2.55 5.75 9.96
CA LYS A 183 3.70 6.23 10.74
C LYS A 183 3.35 7.38 11.68
N LYS A 184 2.58 8.37 11.19
CA LYS A 184 2.14 9.52 12.01
C LYS A 184 1.27 9.07 13.19
N ILE A 185 0.32 8.16 12.95
CA ILE A 185 -0.52 7.59 14.00
C ILE A 185 0.34 6.91 15.06
N TYR A 186 1.24 6.03 14.64
CA TYR A 186 2.14 5.31 15.54
C TYR A 186 3.01 6.29 16.37
N GLN A 187 3.62 7.29 15.73
CA GLN A 187 4.43 8.29 16.43
C GLN A 187 3.60 9.11 17.42
N GLY A 188 2.37 9.49 17.07
CA GLY A 188 1.44 10.17 17.96
C GLY A 188 1.13 9.33 19.22
N GLU A 189 0.90 8.03 19.06
CA GLU A 189 0.67 7.11 20.17
C GLU A 189 1.90 6.96 21.07
N VAL A 190 3.10 6.83 20.48
CA VAL A 190 4.36 6.73 21.23
C VAL A 190 4.63 8.01 22.01
N ASN A 191 4.51 9.18 21.39
CA ASN A 191 4.71 10.46 22.02
C ASN A 191 3.73 10.72 23.15
N SER A 192 2.46 10.34 22.98
CA SER A 192 1.45 10.42 24.03
C SER A 192 1.82 9.55 25.25
N LYS A 193 2.30 8.33 25.04
CA LYS A 193 2.74 7.44 26.12
C LYS A 193 3.96 8.00 26.87
N ILE A 194 4.92 8.58 26.15
CA ILE A 194 6.11 9.23 26.71
C ILE A 194 5.71 10.47 27.52
N GLY A 195 4.89 11.35 26.95
CA GLY A 195 4.40 12.56 27.62
C GLY A 195 3.69 12.25 28.94
N PHE A 196 2.87 11.20 28.96
CA PHE A 196 2.17 10.78 30.19
C PHE A 196 3.13 10.23 31.26
N LYS A 197 4.20 9.51 30.86
CA LYS A 197 5.24 9.07 31.80
C LYS A 197 5.99 10.26 32.41
N ILE A 198 6.38 11.23 31.60
CA ILE A 198 7.08 12.45 32.06
C ILE A 198 6.20 13.23 33.03
N LEU A 199 4.92 13.40 32.71
CA LEU A 199 3.97 14.10 33.60
C LEU A 199 3.83 13.44 34.96
N LYS A 200 3.81 12.10 35.02
CA LYS A 200 3.79 11.35 36.29
C LYS A 200 5.05 11.57 37.11
N ILE A 201 6.23 11.58 36.48
CA ILE A 201 7.51 11.82 37.15
C ILE A 201 7.54 13.25 37.74
N ILE A 202 7.14 14.25 36.93
CA ILE A 202 7.07 15.64 37.40
C ILE A 202 6.09 15.77 38.58
N GLY A 203 4.92 15.16 38.48
CA GLY A 203 3.92 15.17 39.57
C GLY A 203 4.47 14.51 40.84
N ALA A 204 5.21 13.41 40.75
CA ALA A 204 5.85 12.78 41.90
C ALA A 204 6.93 13.66 42.55
N ILE A 205 7.76 14.33 41.74
CA ILE A 205 8.79 15.26 42.21
C ILE A 205 8.13 16.43 42.94
N LEU A 206 7.11 17.07 42.34
CA LEU A 206 6.40 18.18 42.96
C LEU A 206 5.73 17.77 44.29
N PHE A 207 5.17 16.56 44.34
CA PHE A 207 4.59 16.04 45.58
C PHE A 207 5.63 15.89 46.69
N VAL A 208 6.83 15.37 46.38
CA VAL A 208 7.94 15.24 47.32
C VAL A 208 8.40 16.63 47.82
N ILE A 209 8.59 17.59 46.90
CA ILE A 209 9.01 18.95 47.27
C ILE A 209 7.96 19.61 48.20
N PHE A 210 6.68 19.45 47.87
CA PHE A 210 5.61 20.00 48.70
C PHE A 210 5.57 19.37 50.09
N THR A 211 5.70 18.07 50.20
CA THR A 211 5.72 17.38 51.49
C THR A 211 6.93 17.76 52.33
N VAL A 212 8.14 17.78 51.75
CA VAL A 212 9.35 18.18 52.46
C VAL A 212 9.26 19.67 52.89
N GLY A 213 8.81 20.56 52.02
CA GLY A 213 8.61 21.98 52.34
C GLY A 213 7.61 22.19 53.51
N PHE A 214 6.52 21.40 53.54
CA PHE A 214 5.53 21.45 54.59
C PHE A 214 6.09 20.97 55.96
N PHE A 215 6.98 19.97 55.96
CA PHE A 215 7.62 19.49 57.18
C PHE A 215 8.74 20.41 57.68
N LEU A 216 9.41 21.16 56.81
CA LEU A 216 10.47 22.10 57.18
C LEU A 216 9.93 23.48 57.61
N SER A 217 8.67 23.77 57.35
CA SER A 217 8.02 25.03 57.73
C SER A 217 7.31 25.00 59.09
N LYS A 218 7.38 23.87 59.79
CA LYS A 218 6.96 23.69 61.20
C LYS A 218 8.14 23.69 62.14
#